data_94bafb1925bec3f5c9c07d150eae53a0
#
_entry.id   94bafb1925bec3f5c9c07d150eae53a0
#
_cell.length_a   1.000
_cell.length_b   1.000
_cell.length_c   1.000
_cell.angle_alpha   90.00
_cell.angle_beta   90.00
_cell.angle_gamma   90.00
#
_symmetry.space_group_name_H-M   'P 1'
#
loop_
_entity.id
_entity.type
_entity.pdbx_description
1 polymer ?
#
loop_
_entity_poly.entity_id
_entity_poly.type
_entity_poly.pdbx_seq_one_letter_code
_entity_poly.pdbx_strand_id
1 'polypeptide(L)'
;MTAAAVIISVSVLMAVLVYRHQCLLRDRARIMRDAMRHRDFSFRLPTKGLLFGERALQEALNQMGHDIEKLEAHNEVESWQRLTRVLTHEIMNVMAPIQSISQAYLSDPDIKDSPYKEGLQAILDSSSGLTVFVSNYRKMTQLQAPVMRDIDFAAFSRSIASLYPELKWEIDGPADMTLRADEDLFRQVFINIVKNAKEADARKIGIRYCDSSISISNDGHVIPDDVAREIFIPFFTTKPEGSGIGLSLSRQVLMGQGYLLRLAEHPERNYNVTFILEW
;
A
#
# COMPACT_ATOMS: atom_id res chain seq x y z
N MET A 1 41.76 -38.50 -48.86
CA MET A 1 41.46 -37.05 -48.88
C MET A 1 40.11 -36.70 -48.22
N THR A 2 39.13 -37.54 -48.23
CA THR A 2 37.78 -37.26 -47.72
C THR A 2 37.67 -37.20 -46.17
N ALA A 3 38.34 -38.08 -45.42
CA ALA A 3 38.27 -38.11 -43.96
C ALA A 3 38.91 -36.85 -43.28
N ALA A 4 40.07 -36.45 -43.78
CA ALA A 4 40.76 -35.23 -43.29
C ALA A 4 39.94 -33.97 -43.53
N ALA A 5 39.29 -33.84 -44.68
CA ALA A 5 38.41 -32.71 -45.01
C ALA A 5 37.19 -32.63 -44.06
N VAL A 6 36.59 -33.77 -43.73
CA VAL A 6 35.46 -33.88 -42.82
C VAL A 6 35.90 -33.44 -41.40
N ILE A 7 37.04 -33.94 -40.93
CA ILE A 7 37.58 -33.56 -39.59
C ILE A 7 37.84 -32.07 -39.49
N ILE A 8 38.46 -31.47 -40.53
CA ILE A 8 38.72 -30.02 -40.59
C ILE A 8 37.40 -29.25 -40.59
N SER A 9 36.38 -29.65 -41.34
CA SER A 9 35.08 -28.98 -41.40
C SER A 9 34.35 -29.04 -40.05
N VAL A 10 34.36 -30.19 -39.37
CA VAL A 10 33.77 -30.35 -38.03
C VAL A 10 34.52 -29.50 -37.00
N SER A 11 35.85 -29.44 -37.06
CA SER A 11 36.66 -28.63 -36.14
C SER A 11 36.39 -27.12 -36.31
N VAL A 12 36.27 -26.67 -37.56
CA VAL A 12 35.93 -25.26 -37.86
C VAL A 12 34.51 -24.94 -37.39
N LEU A 13 33.56 -25.81 -37.64
CA LEU A 13 32.16 -25.63 -37.16
C LEU A 13 32.13 -25.57 -35.63
N MET A 14 32.84 -26.46 -34.94
CA MET A 14 32.91 -26.46 -33.48
C MET A 14 33.56 -25.17 -32.97
N ALA A 15 34.65 -24.71 -33.58
CA ALA A 15 35.31 -23.44 -33.22
C ALA A 15 34.37 -22.24 -33.40
N VAL A 16 33.61 -22.18 -34.46
CA VAL A 16 32.62 -21.15 -34.73
C VAL A 16 31.49 -21.18 -33.69
N LEU A 17 31.00 -22.35 -33.32
CA LEU A 17 29.95 -22.52 -32.30
C LEU A 17 30.45 -22.04 -30.93
N VAL A 18 31.66 -22.47 -30.54
CA VAL A 18 32.30 -22.02 -29.27
C VAL A 18 32.52 -20.51 -29.27
N TYR A 19 33.01 -19.94 -30.38
CA TYR A 19 33.22 -18.50 -30.49
C TYR A 19 31.91 -17.70 -30.35
N ARG A 20 30.85 -18.12 -31.07
CA ARG A 20 29.53 -17.50 -30.95
C ARG A 20 28.97 -17.59 -29.52
N HIS A 21 29.19 -18.72 -28.87
CA HIS A 21 28.76 -18.92 -27.49
C HIS A 21 29.51 -17.99 -26.51
N GLN A 22 30.83 -17.86 -26.67
CA GLN A 22 31.63 -16.91 -25.87
C GLN A 22 31.22 -15.44 -26.11
N CYS A 23 30.91 -15.07 -27.34
CA CYS A 23 30.38 -13.72 -27.64
C CYS A 23 29.06 -13.47 -26.92
N LEU A 24 28.15 -14.42 -26.93
CA LEU A 24 26.86 -14.32 -26.23
C LEU A 24 27.03 -14.12 -24.71
N LEU A 25 27.91 -14.88 -24.08
CA LEU A 25 28.22 -14.71 -22.65
C LEU A 25 28.84 -13.34 -22.35
N ARG A 26 29.73 -12.86 -23.22
CA ARG A 26 30.36 -11.56 -23.09
C ARG A 26 29.35 -10.42 -23.19
N ASP A 27 28.41 -10.51 -24.13
CA ASP A 27 27.37 -9.51 -24.32
C ASP A 27 26.39 -9.49 -23.12
N ARG A 28 26.03 -10.63 -22.59
CA ARG A 28 25.22 -10.75 -21.37
C ARG A 28 25.92 -10.13 -20.16
N ALA A 29 27.22 -10.43 -19.98
CA ALA A 29 28.01 -9.83 -18.90
C ALA A 29 28.15 -8.30 -19.04
N ARG A 30 28.20 -7.78 -20.28
CA ARG A 30 28.21 -6.33 -20.53
C ARG A 30 26.88 -5.70 -20.13
N ILE A 31 25.75 -6.25 -20.59
CA ILE A 31 24.40 -5.76 -20.27
C ILE A 31 24.19 -5.76 -18.75
N MET A 32 24.55 -6.83 -18.07
CA MET A 32 24.43 -6.93 -16.61
C MET A 32 25.28 -5.87 -15.90
N ARG A 33 26.50 -5.62 -16.38
CA ARG A 33 27.38 -4.57 -15.84
C ARG A 33 26.81 -3.18 -16.03
N ASP A 34 26.24 -2.91 -17.21
CA ASP A 34 25.64 -1.61 -17.52
C ASP A 34 24.36 -1.40 -16.69
N ALA A 35 23.53 -2.42 -16.50
CA ALA A 35 22.37 -2.38 -15.61
C ALA A 35 22.79 -2.05 -14.17
N MET A 36 23.79 -2.76 -13.62
CA MET A 36 24.32 -2.47 -12.29
C MET A 36 24.89 -1.06 -12.16
N ARG A 37 25.57 -0.56 -13.21
CA ARG A 37 26.14 0.80 -13.22
C ARG A 37 25.08 1.90 -13.18
N HIS A 38 23.92 1.65 -13.78
CA HIS A 38 22.78 2.56 -13.79
C HIS A 38 21.78 2.29 -12.66
N ARG A 39 22.10 1.36 -11.75
CA ARG A 39 21.20 0.91 -10.67
C ARG A 39 19.85 0.39 -11.19
N ASP A 40 19.83 -0.17 -12.37
CA ASP A 40 18.65 -0.83 -12.94
C ASP A 40 18.69 -2.32 -12.58
N PHE A 41 18.13 -2.67 -11.41
CA PHE A 41 18.04 -4.03 -10.93
C PHE A 41 16.76 -4.75 -11.37
N SER A 42 15.88 -4.08 -12.11
CA SER A 42 14.67 -4.68 -12.69
C SER A 42 14.98 -5.59 -13.88
N PHE A 43 16.16 -5.43 -14.48
CA PHE A 43 16.58 -6.15 -15.66
C PHE A 43 16.77 -7.66 -15.38
N ARG A 44 16.24 -8.50 -16.27
CA ARG A 44 16.38 -9.97 -16.20
C ARG A 44 16.94 -10.50 -17.50
N LEU A 45 18.04 -11.24 -17.42
CA LEU A 45 18.65 -11.89 -18.56
C LEU A 45 17.94 -13.20 -18.88
N PRO A 46 17.65 -13.47 -20.18
CA PRO A 46 17.00 -14.71 -20.58
C PRO A 46 17.94 -15.93 -20.35
N THR A 47 17.40 -16.99 -19.80
CA THR A 47 18.14 -18.24 -19.52
C THR A 47 18.09 -19.23 -20.67
N LYS A 48 17.29 -18.96 -21.71
CA LYS A 48 17.17 -19.81 -22.92
C LYS A 48 18.49 -19.83 -23.71
N GLY A 49 18.88 -21.01 -24.20
CA GLY A 49 20.07 -21.21 -25.04
C GLY A 49 21.40 -21.29 -24.27
N LEU A 50 21.37 -21.43 -22.95
CA LEU A 50 22.54 -21.66 -22.10
C LEU A 50 22.73 -23.14 -21.76
N LEU A 51 23.98 -23.54 -21.57
CA LEU A 51 24.33 -24.86 -21.01
C LEU A 51 23.92 -24.93 -19.53
N PHE A 52 23.81 -26.16 -19.01
CA PHE A 52 23.22 -26.39 -17.68
C PHE A 52 23.89 -25.56 -16.57
N GLY A 53 25.24 -25.52 -16.50
CA GLY A 53 25.97 -24.75 -15.49
C GLY A 53 25.87 -23.23 -15.67
N GLU A 54 25.82 -22.76 -16.91
CA GLU A 54 25.66 -21.34 -17.24
C GLU A 54 24.26 -20.84 -16.95
N ARG A 55 23.26 -21.71 -17.15
CA ARG A 55 21.88 -21.44 -16.79
C ARG A 55 21.73 -21.23 -15.29
N ALA A 56 22.30 -22.14 -14.49
CA ALA A 56 22.28 -22.01 -13.03
C ALA A 56 22.94 -20.72 -12.55
N LEU A 57 24.10 -20.36 -13.15
CA LEU A 57 24.76 -19.08 -12.84
C LEU A 57 23.88 -17.88 -13.23
N GLN A 58 23.24 -17.91 -14.38
CA GLN A 58 22.39 -16.83 -14.85
C GLN A 58 21.12 -16.67 -13.99
N GLU A 59 20.54 -17.78 -13.54
CA GLU A 59 19.41 -17.79 -12.61
C GLU A 59 19.82 -17.19 -11.25
N ALA A 60 21.02 -17.56 -10.75
CA ALA A 60 21.56 -16.97 -9.52
C ALA A 60 21.79 -15.45 -9.65
N LEU A 61 22.34 -14.98 -10.77
CA LEU A 61 22.53 -13.56 -11.04
C LEU A 61 21.21 -12.79 -11.15
N ASN A 62 20.20 -13.35 -11.80
CA ASN A 62 18.85 -12.78 -11.86
C ASN A 62 18.20 -12.71 -10.46
N GLN A 63 18.41 -13.75 -9.63
CA GLN A 63 17.93 -13.74 -8.26
C GLN A 63 18.63 -12.67 -7.42
N MET A 64 19.95 -12.55 -7.52
CA MET A 64 20.70 -11.48 -6.84
C MET A 64 20.19 -10.08 -7.27
N GLY A 65 19.93 -9.85 -8.56
CA GLY A 65 19.35 -8.59 -9.05
C GLY A 65 17.99 -8.31 -8.39
N HIS A 66 17.16 -9.33 -8.29
CA HIS A 66 15.85 -9.21 -7.61
C HIS A 66 15.98 -8.91 -6.12
N ASP A 67 16.91 -9.55 -5.43
CA ASP A 67 17.14 -9.33 -4.00
C ASP A 67 17.69 -7.91 -3.74
N ILE A 68 18.58 -7.41 -4.61
CA ILE A 68 19.09 -6.02 -4.53
C ILE A 68 17.96 -5.01 -4.78
N GLU A 69 17.11 -5.22 -5.79
CA GLU A 69 15.94 -4.38 -6.07
C GLU A 69 15.01 -4.29 -4.85
N LYS A 70 14.74 -5.44 -4.20
CA LYS A 70 13.96 -5.47 -2.96
C LYS A 70 14.63 -4.73 -1.81
N LEU A 71 15.95 -4.88 -1.65
CA LEU A 71 16.72 -4.19 -0.61
C LEU A 71 16.74 -2.68 -0.84
N GLU A 72 16.92 -2.21 -2.08
CA GLU A 72 16.88 -0.78 -2.40
C GLU A 72 15.49 -0.19 -2.12
N ALA A 73 14.43 -0.84 -2.58
CA ALA A 73 13.05 -0.41 -2.30
C ALA A 73 12.77 -0.38 -0.79
N HIS A 74 13.24 -1.37 -0.05
CA HIS A 74 13.10 -1.40 1.41
C HIS A 74 13.86 -0.26 2.10
N ASN A 75 15.11 -0.03 1.72
CA ASN A 75 15.94 1.05 2.26
C ASN A 75 15.37 2.43 1.95
N GLU A 76 14.79 2.62 0.76
CA GLU A 76 14.13 3.86 0.38
C GLU A 76 12.91 4.12 1.29
N VAL A 77 12.07 3.11 1.49
CA VAL A 77 10.92 3.19 2.39
C VAL A 77 11.36 3.48 3.83
N GLU A 78 12.37 2.79 4.35
CA GLU A 78 12.91 3.06 5.71
C GLU A 78 13.46 4.48 5.84
N SER A 79 14.18 4.96 4.83
CA SER A 79 14.74 6.32 4.82
C SER A 79 13.63 7.37 4.83
N TRP A 80 12.58 7.16 4.02
CA TRP A 80 11.38 7.99 4.01
C TRP A 80 10.65 7.97 5.36
N GLN A 81 10.48 6.80 5.96
CA GLN A 81 9.83 6.67 7.26
C GLN A 81 10.63 7.39 8.37
N ARG A 82 11.98 7.28 8.34
CA ARG A 82 12.86 7.98 9.30
C ARG A 82 12.77 9.49 9.12
N LEU A 83 12.87 9.97 7.88
CA LEU A 83 12.75 11.40 7.57
C LEU A 83 11.39 11.95 8.01
N THR A 84 10.32 11.26 7.68
CA THR A 84 8.96 11.63 8.09
C THR A 84 8.81 11.69 9.61
N ARG A 85 9.40 10.72 10.34
CA ARG A 85 9.37 10.72 11.80
C ARG A 85 10.04 11.96 12.39
N VAL A 86 11.21 12.34 11.87
CA VAL A 86 11.93 13.53 12.32
C VAL A 86 11.15 14.78 11.97
N LEU A 87 10.70 14.95 10.72
CA LEU A 87 9.93 16.11 10.29
C LEU A 87 8.63 16.28 11.07
N THR A 88 7.89 15.19 11.30
CA THR A 88 6.64 15.27 12.06
C THR A 88 6.88 15.68 13.51
N HIS A 89 7.96 15.19 14.13
CA HIS A 89 8.32 15.56 15.48
C HIS A 89 8.69 17.05 15.57
N GLU A 90 9.50 17.56 14.65
CA GLU A 90 9.89 18.98 14.62
C GLU A 90 8.71 19.89 14.33
N ILE A 91 7.81 19.54 13.41
CA ILE A 91 6.59 20.32 13.14
C ILE A 91 5.70 20.36 14.39
N MET A 92 5.50 19.24 15.08
CA MET A 92 4.69 19.18 16.30
C MET A 92 5.29 20.05 17.42
N ASN A 93 6.63 20.05 17.57
CA ASN A 93 7.34 20.89 18.54
C ASN A 93 7.17 22.38 18.28
N VAL A 94 7.02 22.81 17.04
CA VAL A 94 6.76 24.20 16.66
C VAL A 94 5.28 24.55 16.81
N MET A 95 4.37 23.64 16.49
CA MET A 95 2.93 23.89 16.55
C MET A 95 2.40 23.97 17.99
N ALA A 96 2.91 23.16 18.91
CA ALA A 96 2.43 23.13 20.30
C ALA A 96 2.57 24.50 21.03
N PRO A 97 3.71 25.21 20.98
CA PRO A 97 3.81 26.55 21.50
C PRO A 97 2.86 27.56 20.85
N ILE A 98 2.69 27.50 19.51
CA ILE A 98 1.79 28.40 18.79
C ILE A 98 0.35 28.22 19.29
N GLN A 99 -0.11 26.98 19.41
CA GLN A 99 -1.44 26.66 19.95
C GLN A 99 -1.59 27.16 21.40
N SER A 100 -0.60 26.86 22.25
CA SER A 100 -0.63 27.24 23.67
C SER A 100 -0.69 28.76 23.84
N ILE A 101 0.12 29.51 23.08
CA ILE A 101 0.15 30.98 23.13
C ILE A 101 -1.17 31.55 22.60
N SER A 102 -1.66 31.07 21.44
CA SER A 102 -2.94 31.54 20.89
C SER A 102 -4.10 31.29 21.86
N GLN A 103 -4.12 30.10 22.49
CA GLN A 103 -5.16 29.71 23.42
C GLN A 103 -5.09 30.53 24.73
N ALA A 104 -3.88 30.85 25.24
CA ALA A 104 -3.68 31.69 26.38
C ALA A 104 -4.22 33.12 26.13
N TYR A 105 -3.88 33.71 24.97
CA TYR A 105 -4.40 35.05 24.63
C TYR A 105 -5.91 35.05 24.40
N LEU A 106 -6.47 34.03 23.74
CA LEU A 106 -7.93 33.91 23.54
C LEU A 106 -8.70 33.74 24.86
N SER A 107 -8.02 33.29 25.94
CA SER A 107 -8.59 33.15 27.27
C SER A 107 -8.52 34.48 28.08
N ASP A 108 -7.76 35.46 27.59
CA ASP A 108 -7.61 36.75 28.25
C ASP A 108 -8.89 37.58 28.04
N PRO A 109 -9.50 38.15 29.13
CA PRO A 109 -10.68 39.01 29.06
C PRO A 109 -10.51 40.21 28.13
N ASP A 110 -9.31 40.81 28.11
CA ASP A 110 -9.02 42.01 27.32
C ASP A 110 -8.98 41.74 25.82
N ILE A 111 -8.72 40.48 25.41
CA ILE A 111 -8.70 40.03 24.01
C ILE A 111 -10.08 39.60 23.56
N LYS A 112 -10.94 39.13 24.46
CA LYS A 112 -12.23 38.52 24.15
C LYS A 112 -13.14 39.39 23.28
N ASP A 113 -13.08 40.70 23.48
CA ASP A 113 -13.86 41.70 22.73
C ASP A 113 -12.98 42.60 21.85
N SER A 114 -11.71 42.21 21.65
CA SER A 114 -10.75 42.99 20.86
C SER A 114 -10.82 42.60 19.35
N PRO A 115 -10.37 43.51 18.45
CA PRO A 115 -10.27 43.21 17.03
C PRO A 115 -9.22 42.12 16.70
N TYR A 116 -8.40 41.69 17.67
CA TYR A 116 -7.38 40.66 17.47
C TYR A 116 -7.90 39.25 17.68
N LYS A 117 -9.09 39.07 18.26
CA LYS A 117 -9.69 37.75 18.55
C LYS A 117 -9.79 36.85 17.32
N GLU A 118 -10.35 37.41 16.22
CA GLU A 118 -10.52 36.61 14.97
C GLU A 118 -9.17 36.17 14.41
N GLY A 119 -8.14 37.01 14.45
CA GLY A 119 -6.80 36.67 14.00
C GLY A 119 -6.16 35.60 14.85
N LEU A 120 -6.29 35.66 16.18
CA LEU A 120 -5.78 34.62 17.09
C LEU A 120 -6.53 33.29 16.91
N GLN A 121 -7.85 33.36 16.72
CA GLN A 121 -8.64 32.14 16.42
C GLN A 121 -8.21 31.50 15.11
N ALA A 122 -7.99 32.28 14.04
CA ALA A 122 -7.51 31.78 12.78
C ALA A 122 -6.12 31.12 12.88
N ILE A 123 -5.23 31.66 13.71
CA ILE A 123 -3.92 31.07 14.01
C ILE A 123 -4.07 29.74 14.75
N LEU A 124 -4.94 29.69 15.76
CA LEU A 124 -5.23 28.48 16.52
C LEU A 124 -5.82 27.37 15.63
N ASP A 125 -6.80 27.73 14.81
CA ASP A 125 -7.46 26.77 13.89
C ASP A 125 -6.48 26.25 12.84
N SER A 126 -5.68 27.15 12.25
CA SER A 126 -4.66 26.76 11.25
C SER A 126 -3.59 25.85 11.84
N SER A 127 -3.09 26.17 13.05
CA SER A 127 -2.08 25.35 13.72
C SER A 127 -2.64 24.00 14.16
N SER A 128 -3.92 23.94 14.55
CA SER A 128 -4.64 22.72 14.90
C SER A 128 -4.85 21.85 13.66
N GLY A 129 -5.24 22.43 12.54
CA GLY A 129 -5.37 21.76 11.26
C GLY A 129 -4.04 21.14 10.80
N LEU A 130 -2.94 21.89 10.91
CA LEU A 130 -1.62 21.38 10.56
C LEU A 130 -1.17 20.24 11.50
N THR A 131 -1.47 20.31 12.78
CA THR A 131 -1.19 19.23 13.74
C THR A 131 -1.92 17.94 13.37
N VAL A 132 -3.20 18.02 13.01
CA VAL A 132 -4.01 16.89 12.54
C VAL A 132 -3.43 16.33 11.24
N PHE A 133 -3.08 17.20 10.29
CA PHE A 133 -2.47 16.79 9.01
C PHE A 133 -1.16 16.02 9.24
N VAL A 134 -0.25 16.55 10.03
CA VAL A 134 1.05 15.93 10.34
C VAL A 134 0.89 14.60 11.08
N SER A 135 -0.03 14.53 12.03
CA SER A 135 -0.35 13.27 12.74
C SER A 135 -0.87 12.19 11.80
N ASN A 136 -1.71 12.58 10.86
CA ASN A 136 -2.27 11.69 9.86
C ASN A 136 -1.22 11.25 8.84
N TYR A 137 -0.36 12.14 8.38
CA TYR A 137 0.77 11.81 7.52
C TYR A 137 1.73 10.81 8.18
N ARG A 138 2.00 11.00 9.48
CA ARG A 138 2.78 10.06 10.28
C ARG A 138 2.17 8.66 10.30
N LYS A 139 0.85 8.54 10.54
CA LYS A 139 0.16 7.24 10.54
C LYS A 139 0.31 6.51 9.20
N MET A 140 0.29 7.23 8.10
CA MET A 140 0.41 6.68 6.75
C MET A 140 1.82 6.18 6.43
N THR A 141 2.86 6.87 6.95
CA THR A 141 4.26 6.54 6.64
C THR A 141 4.93 5.60 7.64
N GLN A 142 4.32 5.37 8.82
CA GLN A 142 4.88 4.55 9.90
C GLN A 142 4.14 3.22 10.07
N LEU A 143 3.74 2.57 8.98
CA LEU A 143 3.21 1.22 9.06
C LEU A 143 4.30 0.26 9.55
N GLN A 144 4.04 -0.44 10.63
CA GLN A 144 4.89 -1.52 11.11
C GLN A 144 4.75 -2.74 10.18
N ALA A 145 5.79 -3.58 10.15
CA ALA A 145 5.68 -4.87 9.46
C ALA A 145 4.51 -5.68 10.06
N PRO A 146 3.60 -6.21 9.23
CA PRO A 146 2.43 -6.94 9.73
C PRO A 146 2.84 -8.24 10.42
N VAL A 147 2.20 -8.54 11.54
CA VAL A 147 2.34 -9.82 12.26
C VAL A 147 1.30 -10.80 11.74
N MET A 148 1.65 -11.51 10.67
CA MET A 148 0.73 -12.42 9.96
C MET A 148 0.38 -13.64 10.81
N ARG A 149 -0.93 -13.89 11.01
CA ARG A 149 -1.50 -15.04 11.71
C ARG A 149 -2.69 -15.59 10.92
N ASP A 150 -3.05 -16.85 11.20
CA ASP A 150 -4.27 -17.45 10.67
C ASP A 150 -5.47 -16.95 11.48
N ILE A 151 -6.44 -16.36 10.81
CA ILE A 151 -7.64 -15.76 11.39
C ILE A 151 -8.87 -16.57 10.94
N ASP A 152 -9.71 -17.01 11.88
CA ASP A 152 -11.07 -17.46 11.57
C ASP A 152 -11.90 -16.26 11.10
N PHE A 153 -12.13 -16.17 9.78
CA PHE A 153 -12.79 -15.00 9.20
C PHE A 153 -14.27 -14.90 9.59
N ALA A 154 -14.95 -16.03 9.84
CA ALA A 154 -16.32 -16.01 10.30
C ALA A 154 -16.44 -15.45 11.72
N ALA A 155 -15.51 -15.80 12.63
CA ALA A 155 -15.44 -15.23 13.97
C ALA A 155 -15.05 -13.75 13.94
N PHE A 156 -14.05 -13.40 13.10
CA PHE A 156 -13.61 -12.04 12.90
C PHE A 156 -14.74 -11.12 12.41
N SER A 157 -15.47 -11.49 11.36
CA SER A 157 -16.56 -10.69 10.80
C SER A 157 -17.70 -10.47 11.81
N ARG A 158 -18.04 -11.51 12.60
CA ARG A 158 -18.99 -11.36 13.72
C ARG A 158 -18.49 -10.41 14.80
N SER A 159 -17.18 -10.41 15.09
CA SER A 159 -16.59 -9.48 16.06
C SER A 159 -16.68 -8.02 15.60
N ILE A 160 -16.50 -7.75 14.30
CA ILE A 160 -16.72 -6.42 13.72
C ILE A 160 -18.19 -6.01 13.82
N ALA A 161 -19.10 -6.91 13.48
CA ALA A 161 -20.55 -6.66 13.57
C ALA A 161 -21.00 -6.28 14.99
N SER A 162 -20.42 -6.90 16.01
CA SER A 162 -20.74 -6.60 17.41
C SER A 162 -20.34 -5.20 17.87
N LEU A 163 -19.40 -4.53 17.18
CA LEU A 163 -19.01 -3.14 17.47
C LEU A 163 -20.04 -2.10 17.01
N TYR A 164 -20.94 -2.50 16.11
CA TYR A 164 -21.95 -1.62 15.51
C TYR A 164 -23.33 -2.29 15.53
N PRO A 165 -23.92 -2.52 16.73
CA PRO A 165 -25.19 -3.24 16.88
C PRO A 165 -26.39 -2.49 16.27
N GLU A 166 -26.25 -1.21 16.01
CA GLU A 166 -27.27 -0.38 15.38
C GLU A 166 -27.42 -0.62 13.87
N LEU A 167 -26.44 -1.26 13.23
CA LEU A 167 -26.48 -1.58 11.81
C LEU A 167 -27.07 -2.97 11.58
N LYS A 168 -27.80 -3.14 10.48
CA LYS A 168 -28.23 -4.46 10.01
C LYS A 168 -27.09 -5.16 9.29
N TRP A 169 -26.70 -6.33 9.76
CA TRP A 169 -25.62 -7.10 9.18
C TRP A 169 -26.12 -8.29 8.37
N GLU A 170 -25.53 -8.51 7.21
CA GLU A 170 -25.69 -9.72 6.39
C GLU A 170 -24.29 -10.28 6.13
N ILE A 171 -23.96 -11.40 6.77
CA ILE A 171 -22.66 -12.06 6.68
C ILE A 171 -22.88 -13.41 6.01
N ASP A 172 -22.23 -13.63 4.85
CA ASP A 172 -22.42 -14.82 4.04
C ASP A 172 -21.07 -15.33 3.53
N GLY A 173 -20.77 -16.60 3.75
CA GLY A 173 -19.56 -17.27 3.30
C GLY A 173 -19.27 -18.57 4.05
N PRO A 174 -18.21 -19.29 3.68
CA PRO A 174 -17.82 -20.54 4.33
C PRO A 174 -17.53 -20.36 5.83
N ALA A 175 -18.09 -21.24 6.67
CA ALA A 175 -17.93 -21.13 8.12
C ALA A 175 -16.52 -21.43 8.62
N ASP A 176 -15.73 -22.14 7.84
CA ASP A 176 -14.39 -22.64 8.13
C ASP A 176 -13.28 -21.87 7.39
N MET A 177 -13.61 -20.74 6.78
CA MET A 177 -12.63 -19.94 6.06
C MET A 177 -11.59 -19.37 7.00
N THR A 178 -10.32 -19.70 6.72
CA THR A 178 -9.14 -19.15 7.40
C THR A 178 -8.40 -18.19 6.48
N LEU A 179 -8.03 -17.02 7.00
CA LEU A 179 -7.30 -15.99 6.28
C LEU A 179 -6.00 -15.68 7.01
N ARG A 180 -4.89 -15.54 6.29
CA ARG A 180 -3.59 -15.21 6.88
C ARG A 180 -3.33 -13.71 6.85
N ALA A 181 -3.58 -13.04 7.98
CA ALA A 181 -3.45 -11.58 8.09
C ALA A 181 -2.94 -11.14 9.48
N ASP A 182 -2.56 -9.88 9.60
CA ASP A 182 -2.43 -9.20 10.90
C ASP A 182 -3.83 -8.76 11.33
N GLU A 183 -4.36 -9.42 12.37
CA GLU A 183 -5.76 -9.23 12.81
C GLU A 183 -6.05 -7.78 13.23
N ASP A 184 -5.12 -7.11 13.93
CA ASP A 184 -5.33 -5.75 14.42
C ASP A 184 -5.37 -4.75 13.26
N LEU A 185 -4.43 -4.87 12.31
CA LEU A 185 -4.41 -4.05 11.11
C LEU A 185 -5.62 -4.32 10.21
N PHE A 186 -6.02 -5.59 10.10
CA PHE A 186 -7.20 -5.99 9.33
C PHE A 186 -8.49 -5.44 9.96
N ARG A 187 -8.58 -5.49 11.28
CA ARG A 187 -9.68 -4.90 12.07
C ARG A 187 -9.78 -3.39 11.85
N GLN A 188 -8.66 -2.70 11.82
CA GLN A 188 -8.62 -1.26 11.55
C GLN A 188 -9.18 -0.93 10.16
N VAL A 189 -8.87 -1.74 9.13
CA VAL A 189 -9.42 -1.57 7.77
C VAL A 189 -10.94 -1.71 7.78
N PHE A 190 -11.47 -2.76 8.40
CA PHE A 190 -12.92 -3.01 8.46
C PHE A 190 -13.64 -1.91 9.22
N ILE A 191 -13.12 -1.49 10.37
CA ILE A 191 -13.65 -0.37 11.15
C ILE A 191 -13.70 0.91 10.31
N ASN A 192 -12.64 1.19 9.55
CA ASN A 192 -12.60 2.37 8.68
C ASN A 192 -13.66 2.32 7.57
N ILE A 193 -13.84 1.17 6.92
CA ILE A 193 -14.86 1.00 5.87
C ILE A 193 -16.27 1.14 6.47
N VAL A 194 -16.55 0.50 7.61
CA VAL A 194 -17.85 0.58 8.30
C VAL A 194 -18.13 2.01 8.79
N LYS A 195 -17.10 2.70 9.32
CA LYS A 195 -17.23 4.10 9.73
C LYS A 195 -17.59 4.98 8.53
N ASN A 196 -16.92 4.80 7.39
CA ASN A 196 -17.25 5.53 6.17
C ASN A 196 -18.68 5.26 5.69
N ALA A 197 -19.16 4.03 5.79
CA ALA A 197 -20.53 3.67 5.47
C ALA A 197 -21.54 4.37 6.40
N LYS A 198 -21.30 4.39 7.71
CA LYS A 198 -22.15 5.12 8.69
C LYS A 198 -22.19 6.61 8.40
N GLU A 199 -21.04 7.22 8.09
CA GLU A 199 -20.95 8.64 7.73
C GLU A 199 -21.65 8.96 6.39
N ALA A 200 -21.92 7.94 5.58
CA ALA A 200 -22.74 8.01 4.35
C ALA A 200 -24.19 7.55 4.57
N ASP A 201 -24.67 7.58 5.83
CA ASP A 201 -26.04 7.23 6.25
C ASP A 201 -26.44 5.75 5.97
N ALA A 202 -25.47 4.85 5.89
CA ALA A 202 -25.76 3.43 5.75
C ALA A 202 -26.46 2.86 6.99
N ARG A 203 -27.44 2.01 6.76
CA ARG A 203 -28.17 1.26 7.79
C ARG A 203 -27.90 -0.24 7.71
N LYS A 204 -27.35 -0.69 6.59
CA LYS A 204 -27.09 -2.09 6.29
C LYS A 204 -25.68 -2.29 5.78
N ILE A 205 -25.01 -3.31 6.33
CA ILE A 205 -23.69 -3.77 5.89
C ILE A 205 -23.78 -5.23 5.46
N GLY A 206 -23.25 -5.54 4.29
CA GLY A 206 -23.07 -6.90 3.79
C GLY A 206 -21.60 -7.27 3.81
N ILE A 207 -21.26 -8.45 4.32
CA ILE A 207 -19.95 -9.05 4.14
C ILE A 207 -20.17 -10.39 3.44
N ARG A 208 -19.62 -10.54 2.24
CA ARG A 208 -19.59 -11.82 1.55
C ARG A 208 -18.13 -12.20 1.29
N TYR A 209 -17.80 -13.46 1.51
CA TYR A 209 -16.44 -13.93 1.37
C TYR A 209 -16.35 -15.34 0.79
N CYS A 210 -15.26 -15.57 0.03
CA CYS A 210 -14.92 -16.86 -0.57
C CYS A 210 -13.38 -17.01 -0.60
N ASP A 211 -12.87 -18.11 -1.15
CA ASP A 211 -11.45 -18.46 -1.11
C ASP A 211 -10.49 -17.44 -1.75
N SER A 212 -10.97 -16.49 -2.55
CA SER A 212 -10.13 -15.53 -3.27
C SER A 212 -10.52 -14.07 -3.06
N SER A 213 -11.62 -13.79 -2.36
CA SER A 213 -12.10 -12.42 -2.17
C SER A 213 -13.05 -12.25 -1.00
N ILE A 214 -13.07 -11.02 -0.49
CA ILE A 214 -14.04 -10.54 0.51
C ILE A 214 -14.68 -9.29 -0.06
N SER A 215 -16.00 -9.24 -0.13
CA SER A 215 -16.77 -8.04 -0.43
C SER A 215 -17.36 -7.45 0.84
N ILE A 216 -17.26 -6.12 0.97
CA ILE A 216 -17.84 -5.34 2.06
C ILE A 216 -18.76 -4.32 1.41
N SER A 217 -20.07 -4.50 1.56
CA SER A 217 -21.10 -3.72 0.88
C SER A 217 -21.92 -2.91 1.88
N ASN A 218 -22.42 -1.75 1.46
CA ASN A 218 -23.31 -0.93 2.25
C ASN A 218 -24.39 -0.24 1.40
N ASP A 219 -25.49 0.15 2.03
CA ASP A 219 -26.64 0.84 1.44
C ASP A 219 -26.59 2.36 1.63
N GLY A 220 -25.46 2.93 2.00
CA GLY A 220 -25.25 4.37 2.15
C GLY A 220 -25.31 5.13 0.82
N HIS A 221 -25.00 6.43 0.85
CA HIS A 221 -24.98 7.25 -0.37
C HIS A 221 -24.03 6.68 -1.42
N VAL A 222 -24.46 6.70 -2.67
CA VAL A 222 -23.64 6.29 -3.83
C VAL A 222 -22.40 7.18 -3.94
N ILE A 223 -21.28 6.60 -4.25
CA ILE A 223 -20.04 7.34 -4.54
C ILE A 223 -20.10 7.77 -6.02
N PRO A 224 -20.10 9.08 -6.34
CA PRO A 224 -20.06 9.55 -7.72
C PRO A 224 -18.82 9.07 -8.48
N ASP A 225 -18.90 8.88 -9.80
CA ASP A 225 -17.82 8.31 -10.62
C ASP A 225 -16.53 9.15 -10.61
N ASP A 226 -16.65 10.47 -10.53
CA ASP A 226 -15.52 11.40 -10.38
C ASP A 226 -14.81 11.22 -9.04
N VAL A 227 -15.58 11.08 -7.95
CA VAL A 227 -15.08 10.81 -6.59
C VAL A 227 -14.50 9.41 -6.50
N ALA A 228 -15.12 8.41 -7.12
CA ALA A 228 -14.70 7.00 -7.08
C ALA A 228 -13.24 6.77 -7.53
N ARG A 229 -12.75 7.59 -8.46
CA ARG A 229 -11.36 7.53 -8.95
C ARG A 229 -10.35 8.06 -7.95
N GLU A 230 -10.78 8.89 -7.03
CA GLU A 230 -9.92 9.64 -6.11
C GLU A 230 -10.00 9.17 -4.65
N ILE A 231 -10.96 8.31 -4.29
CA ILE A 231 -11.19 7.88 -2.89
C ILE A 231 -9.98 7.21 -2.22
N PHE A 232 -9.03 6.67 -3.01
CA PHE A 232 -7.80 6.07 -2.50
C PHE A 232 -6.59 7.02 -2.55
N ILE A 233 -6.77 8.25 -3.08
CA ILE A 233 -5.72 9.28 -3.06
C ILE A 233 -5.61 9.82 -1.63
N PRO A 234 -4.41 9.84 -1.04
CA PRO A 234 -4.21 10.42 0.29
C PRO A 234 -4.69 11.87 0.36
N PHE A 235 -5.34 12.22 1.47
CA PHE A 235 -5.90 13.56 1.74
C PHE A 235 -7.11 13.97 0.90
N PHE A 236 -7.53 13.14 -0.04
CA PHE A 236 -8.77 13.38 -0.77
C PHE A 236 -9.98 13.09 0.13
N THR A 237 -10.87 14.05 0.27
CA THR A 237 -12.10 13.95 1.07
C THR A 237 -13.19 14.86 0.54
N THR A 238 -14.40 14.39 0.54
CA THR A 238 -15.62 15.18 0.28
C THR A 238 -16.27 15.68 1.57
N LYS A 239 -15.71 15.33 2.74
CA LYS A 239 -16.26 15.64 4.07
C LYS A 239 -15.54 16.82 4.69
N PRO A 240 -16.24 17.82 5.28
CA PRO A 240 -15.61 19.00 5.88
C PRO A 240 -14.59 18.66 6.99
N GLU A 241 -14.89 17.66 7.82
CA GLU A 241 -14.02 17.22 8.93
C GLU A 241 -13.24 15.94 8.61
N GLY A 242 -13.29 15.48 7.37
CA GLY A 242 -12.61 14.25 6.94
C GLY A 242 -11.12 14.46 6.73
N SER A 243 -10.29 13.57 7.27
CA SER A 243 -8.83 13.60 7.04
C SER A 243 -8.41 13.15 5.64
N GLY A 244 -9.29 12.47 4.89
CA GLY A 244 -9.00 11.91 3.56
C GLY A 244 -7.94 10.79 3.55
N ILE A 245 -7.62 10.20 4.70
CA ILE A 245 -6.54 9.20 4.82
C ILE A 245 -7.06 7.79 5.01
N GLY A 246 -8.26 7.65 5.53
CA GLY A 246 -8.78 6.34 5.94
C GLY A 246 -8.67 5.28 4.86
N LEU A 247 -9.20 5.51 3.66
CA LEU A 247 -9.20 4.53 2.57
C LEU A 247 -7.81 4.32 1.95
N SER A 248 -7.01 5.37 1.81
CA SER A 248 -5.62 5.25 1.33
C SER A 248 -4.75 4.45 2.29
N LEU A 249 -4.87 4.69 3.60
CA LEU A 249 -4.21 3.90 4.64
C LEU A 249 -4.70 2.44 4.64
N SER A 250 -6.00 2.21 4.54
CA SER A 250 -6.58 0.86 4.45
C SER A 250 -6.00 0.08 3.27
N ARG A 251 -5.90 0.73 2.10
CA ARG A 251 -5.29 0.12 0.91
C ARG A 251 -3.82 -0.21 1.14
N GLN A 252 -3.05 0.68 1.74
CA GLN A 252 -1.63 0.48 2.02
C GLN A 252 -1.40 -0.63 3.05
N VAL A 253 -2.19 -0.68 4.12
CA VAL A 253 -2.17 -1.75 5.14
C VAL A 253 -2.45 -3.11 4.51
N LEU A 254 -3.42 -3.20 3.63
CA LEU A 254 -3.78 -4.43 2.94
C LEU A 254 -2.72 -4.85 1.93
N MET A 255 -2.18 -3.91 1.15
CA MET A 255 -1.08 -4.19 0.21
C MET A 255 0.16 -4.73 0.92
N GLY A 256 0.50 -4.21 2.10
CA GLY A 256 1.60 -4.72 2.93
C GLY A 256 1.40 -6.16 3.41
N GLN A 257 0.16 -6.67 3.36
CA GLN A 257 -0.22 -8.04 3.73
C GLN A 257 -0.51 -8.94 2.51
N GLY A 258 -0.35 -8.42 1.29
CA GLY A 258 -0.60 -9.17 0.05
C GLY A 258 -2.03 -9.09 -0.47
N TYR A 259 -2.86 -8.19 0.07
CA TYR A 259 -4.25 -7.97 -0.35
C TYR A 259 -4.39 -6.73 -1.20
N LEU A 260 -5.29 -6.75 -2.18
CA LEU A 260 -5.66 -5.60 -2.98
C LEU A 260 -7.06 -5.12 -2.59
N LEU A 261 -7.19 -3.82 -2.22
CA LEU A 261 -8.47 -3.17 -1.97
C LEU A 261 -8.89 -2.34 -3.17
N ARG A 262 -10.11 -2.58 -3.67
CA ARG A 262 -10.71 -1.78 -4.73
C ARG A 262 -12.18 -1.47 -4.46
N LEU A 263 -12.71 -0.44 -5.10
CA LEU A 263 -14.14 -0.20 -5.21
C LEU A 263 -14.69 -1.01 -6.40
N ALA A 264 -15.81 -1.67 -6.23
CA ALA A 264 -16.49 -2.37 -7.31
C ALA A 264 -17.12 -1.37 -8.29
N GLU A 265 -16.97 -1.59 -9.59
CA GLU A 265 -17.65 -0.78 -10.63
C GLU A 265 -19.18 -0.92 -10.53
N HIS A 266 -19.65 -2.10 -10.19
CA HIS A 266 -21.06 -2.40 -9.92
C HIS A 266 -21.20 -2.94 -8.50
N PRO A 267 -21.95 -2.25 -7.63
CA PRO A 267 -22.21 -2.72 -6.28
C PRO A 267 -22.97 -4.05 -6.29
N GLU A 268 -22.85 -4.83 -5.22
CA GLU A 268 -23.66 -6.02 -5.03
C GLU A 268 -25.15 -5.67 -4.96
N ARG A 269 -26.00 -6.65 -5.35
CA ARG A 269 -27.45 -6.47 -5.35
C ARG A 269 -27.97 -6.03 -3.99
N ASN A 270 -28.79 -4.99 -3.95
CA ASN A 270 -29.37 -4.35 -2.76
C ASN A 270 -28.38 -3.51 -1.93
N TYR A 271 -27.23 -3.16 -2.49
CA TYR A 271 -26.26 -2.24 -1.90
C TYR A 271 -25.90 -1.13 -2.91
N ASN A 272 -25.40 -0.01 -2.40
CA ASN A 272 -25.03 1.15 -3.19
C ASN A 272 -23.51 1.29 -3.37
N VAL A 273 -22.75 0.72 -2.44
CA VAL A 273 -21.28 0.74 -2.44
C VAL A 273 -20.76 -0.64 -2.07
N THR A 274 -19.76 -1.13 -2.79
CA THR A 274 -19.08 -2.40 -2.49
C THR A 274 -17.58 -2.22 -2.62
N PHE A 275 -16.85 -2.47 -1.53
CA PHE A 275 -15.41 -2.62 -1.53
C PHE A 275 -15.06 -4.10 -1.67
N ILE A 276 -14.02 -4.40 -2.46
CA ILE A 276 -13.57 -5.78 -2.69
C ILE A 276 -12.11 -5.88 -2.27
N LEU A 277 -11.81 -6.89 -1.44
CA LEU A 277 -10.48 -7.35 -1.10
C LEU A 277 -10.20 -8.61 -1.91
N GLU A 278 -9.05 -8.65 -2.57
CA GLU A 278 -8.59 -9.79 -3.40
C GLU A 278 -7.16 -10.18 -3.03
N TRP A 279 -6.78 -11.47 -3.20
CA TRP A 279 -5.43 -12.01 -2.98
C TRP A 279 -5.08 -13.17 -3.91
#